data_befbe9a52d61d10b312fe2a0c0dbdb09
#
_entry.id   befbe9a52d61d10b312fe2a0c0dbdb09
#
_cell.length_a   1.000
_cell.length_b   1.000
_cell.length_c   1.000
_cell.angle_alpha   90.00
_cell.angle_beta   90.00
_cell.angle_gamma   90.00
#
_symmetry.space_group_name_H-M   'P 1'
#
loop_
_entity.id
_entity.type
_entity.pdbx_description
1 polymer ?
#
loop_
_entity_poly.entity_id
_entity_poly.type
_entity_poly.pdbx_seq_one_letter_code
_entity_poly.pdbx_strand_id
1 'polypeptide(L)'
;MFIELKNHKAHVFEHNKIEDPESNIFILPGAGMDHRIGSMIDMSQLYSSSNVFSLDFPGHGFTTGEVLYSIEEMSEFLIQLLKKMNIENPILIGHSMGGLIALDVSLKLDCKLSILMNTSYPLMVGEILLQHAKGNLDQANEFMTKYGVFNVPETKVQAKTFGTMGAGFYGRSKGTIKSPYGTKNIENDPQREINVYPLKRLFNQTQKEIMSHDLKACSAYKAEDISKIKNTSFIYGEKDKLARFNPENDIHASTEEKNIVIMDNTGHFPFFESPKELSKIL
;
A
#
# COMPACT_ATOMS: atom_id res chain seq x y z
N MET A 1 3.17 12.60 14.04
CA MET A 1 2.39 13.36 15.05
C MET A 1 1.13 12.62 15.44
N PHE A 2 0.48 13.05 16.55
CA PHE A 2 -0.82 12.51 16.96
C PHE A 2 -1.88 13.60 16.91
N ILE A 3 -3.06 13.25 16.39
CA ILE A 3 -4.20 14.18 16.23
C ILE A 3 -5.42 13.58 16.92
N GLU A 4 -5.98 14.33 17.86
CA GLU A 4 -7.19 13.91 18.60
C GLU A 4 -8.42 14.13 17.72
N LEU A 5 -9.15 13.06 17.45
CA LEU A 5 -10.48 13.01 16.84
C LEU A 5 -11.49 12.58 17.91
N LYS A 6 -12.79 12.64 17.60
CA LYS A 6 -13.86 12.38 18.60
C LYS A 6 -13.70 11.02 19.30
N ASN A 7 -13.40 9.95 18.54
CA ASN A 7 -13.34 8.57 19.05
C ASN A 7 -11.97 7.92 18.82
N HIS A 8 -11.02 8.65 18.24
CA HIS A 8 -9.73 8.11 17.84
C HIS A 8 -8.62 9.10 18.15
N LYS A 9 -7.44 8.56 18.39
CA LYS A 9 -6.18 9.32 18.38
C LYS A 9 -5.38 8.89 17.17
N ALA A 10 -5.49 9.69 16.10
CA ALA A 10 -4.90 9.39 14.81
C ALA A 10 -3.39 9.61 14.84
N HIS A 11 -2.62 8.62 14.39
CA HIS A 11 -1.20 8.76 14.11
C HIS A 11 -0.98 9.14 12.65
N VAL A 12 -0.29 10.25 12.42
CA VAL A 12 0.15 10.73 11.10
C VAL A 12 1.66 10.83 11.12
N PHE A 13 2.31 10.17 10.19
CA PHE A 13 3.75 10.26 10.00
C PHE A 13 4.06 11.37 8.98
N GLU A 14 4.91 12.32 9.37
CA GLU A 14 5.35 13.42 8.52
C GLU A 14 6.65 13.02 7.81
N HIS A 15 6.60 12.80 6.50
CA HIS A 15 7.80 12.57 5.67
C HIS A 15 8.45 13.89 5.30
N ASN A 16 7.62 14.90 5.04
CA ASN A 16 8.04 16.27 4.76
C ASN A 16 6.98 17.26 5.20
N LYS A 17 7.45 18.42 5.71
CA LYS A 17 6.59 19.54 6.07
C LYS A 17 7.29 20.88 5.83
N ILE A 18 6.64 21.76 5.12
CA ILE A 18 7.07 23.11 4.81
C ILE A 18 6.00 24.12 5.22
N GLU A 19 6.36 25.41 5.34
CA GLU A 19 5.45 26.44 5.85
C GLU A 19 4.34 26.80 4.85
N ASP A 20 4.66 26.86 3.54
CA ASP A 20 3.71 27.24 2.48
C ASP A 20 3.69 26.19 1.37
N PRO A 21 3.00 25.06 1.55
CA PRO A 21 2.98 23.98 0.59
C PRO A 21 1.98 24.28 -0.55
N GLU A 22 2.40 23.97 -1.77
CA GLU A 22 1.51 23.96 -2.94
C GLU A 22 0.49 22.83 -2.89
N SER A 23 0.83 21.74 -2.15
CA SER A 23 0.00 20.56 -2.00
C SER A 23 0.24 19.85 -0.67
N ASN A 24 -0.81 19.16 -0.19
CA ASN A 24 -0.73 18.23 0.92
C ASN A 24 -1.02 16.83 0.41
N ILE A 25 -0.02 15.95 0.47
CA ILE A 25 -0.06 14.58 -0.07
C ILE A 25 -0.24 13.60 1.08
N PHE A 26 -1.23 12.72 0.97
CA PHE A 26 -1.48 11.63 1.90
C PHE A 26 -1.29 10.28 1.24
N ILE A 27 -0.41 9.46 1.80
CA ILE A 27 -0.18 8.08 1.39
C ILE A 27 -1.04 7.18 2.26
N LEU A 28 -1.94 6.42 1.62
CA LEU A 28 -2.92 5.55 2.28
C LEU A 28 -2.50 4.09 2.12
N PRO A 29 -2.35 3.35 3.24
CA PRO A 29 -1.87 1.97 3.21
C PRO A 29 -2.90 0.98 2.67
N GLY A 30 -2.40 -0.14 2.15
CA GLY A 30 -3.22 -1.30 1.81
C GLY A 30 -3.61 -2.13 3.03
N ALA A 31 -4.41 -3.16 2.81
CA ALA A 31 -4.88 -4.08 3.86
C ALA A 31 -3.72 -4.66 4.68
N GLY A 32 -3.82 -4.60 6.00
CA GLY A 32 -2.81 -5.07 6.93
C GLY A 32 -1.50 -4.27 6.95
N MET A 33 -1.45 -3.08 6.37
CA MET A 33 -0.30 -2.19 6.35
C MET A 33 -0.51 -0.95 7.22
N ASP A 34 0.54 -0.17 7.42
CA ASP A 34 0.52 1.07 8.19
C ASP A 34 1.34 2.18 7.49
N HIS A 35 1.53 3.32 8.20
CA HIS A 35 2.25 4.50 7.70
C HIS A 35 3.62 4.21 7.08
N ARG A 36 4.27 3.08 7.40
CA ARG A 36 5.61 2.73 6.91
C ARG A 36 5.65 2.52 5.40
N ILE A 37 4.50 2.29 4.74
CA ILE A 37 4.43 2.26 3.28
C ILE A 37 4.96 3.57 2.67
N GLY A 38 4.69 4.72 3.30
CA GLY A 38 5.17 6.00 2.83
C GLY A 38 6.69 6.12 2.80
N SER A 39 7.39 5.45 3.73
CA SER A 39 8.86 5.40 3.73
C SER A 39 9.46 4.51 2.63
N MET A 40 8.63 3.73 1.94
CA MET A 40 9.05 2.88 0.83
C MET A 40 8.85 3.56 -0.54
N ILE A 41 8.19 4.71 -0.56
CA ILE A 41 7.94 5.51 -1.78
C ILE A 41 8.90 6.69 -1.77
N ASP A 42 9.77 6.78 -2.79
CA ASP A 42 10.66 7.93 -2.93
C ASP A 42 9.89 9.11 -3.55
N MET A 43 9.54 10.06 -2.70
CA MET A 43 8.85 11.30 -3.08
C MET A 43 9.72 12.54 -2.88
N SER A 44 11.03 12.37 -2.77
CA SER A 44 11.97 13.46 -2.47
C SER A 44 11.91 14.63 -3.46
N GLN A 45 11.55 14.35 -4.71
CA GLN A 45 11.33 15.39 -5.75
C GLN A 45 10.17 16.34 -5.44
N LEU A 46 9.22 15.96 -4.58
CA LEU A 46 8.07 16.78 -4.19
C LEU A 46 8.29 17.56 -2.88
N TYR A 47 9.39 17.30 -2.16
CA TYR A 47 9.60 17.87 -0.83
C TYR A 47 9.83 19.38 -0.84
N SER A 48 10.25 19.96 -1.98
CA SER A 48 10.43 21.42 -2.11
C SER A 48 9.12 22.20 -2.20
N SER A 49 8.02 21.53 -2.58
CA SER A 49 6.73 22.18 -2.84
C SER A 49 5.54 21.58 -2.08
N SER A 50 5.71 20.42 -1.41
CA SER A 50 4.59 19.71 -0.83
C SER A 50 4.86 19.20 0.58
N ASN A 51 3.82 19.21 1.40
CA ASN A 51 3.79 18.39 2.61
C ASN A 51 3.48 16.94 2.22
N VAL A 52 4.17 15.99 2.83
CA VAL A 52 3.97 14.55 2.57
C VAL A 52 3.73 13.82 3.86
N PHE A 53 2.60 13.15 3.94
CA PHE A 53 2.13 12.42 5.10
C PHE A 53 1.79 10.98 4.75
N SER A 54 1.94 10.08 5.71
CA SER A 54 1.26 8.79 5.70
C SER A 54 0.56 8.57 7.03
N LEU A 55 -0.51 7.79 7.03
CA LEU A 55 -1.33 7.63 8.23
C LEU A 55 -1.53 6.16 8.59
N ASP A 56 -1.88 5.95 9.85
CA ASP A 56 -2.39 4.68 10.35
C ASP A 56 -3.90 4.77 10.51
N PHE A 57 -4.62 3.81 9.95
CA PHE A 57 -6.05 3.65 10.25
C PHE A 57 -6.25 3.03 11.64
N PRO A 58 -7.41 3.22 12.29
CA PRO A 58 -7.73 2.55 13.54
C PRO A 58 -7.54 1.02 13.46
N GLY A 59 -6.80 0.47 14.43
CA GLY A 59 -6.36 -0.91 14.42
C GLY A 59 -5.02 -1.16 13.73
N HIS A 60 -4.44 -0.15 13.08
CA HIS A 60 -3.12 -0.22 12.43
C HIS A 60 -2.11 0.68 13.14
N GLY A 61 -0.84 0.30 13.07
CA GLY A 61 0.27 1.11 13.54
C GLY A 61 0.07 1.67 14.95
N PHE A 62 0.08 3.00 15.07
CA PHE A 62 -0.03 3.71 16.35
C PHE A 62 -1.37 4.43 16.55
N THR A 63 -2.29 4.37 15.60
CA THR A 63 -3.63 4.94 15.77
C THR A 63 -4.43 4.11 16.77
N THR A 64 -5.03 4.78 17.76
CA THR A 64 -5.85 4.15 18.78
C THR A 64 -7.32 4.55 18.64
N GLY A 65 -8.22 3.76 19.23
CA GLY A 65 -9.66 3.90 19.16
C GLY A 65 -10.31 2.64 18.61
N GLU A 66 -11.61 2.75 18.31
CA GLU A 66 -12.39 1.61 17.78
C GLU A 66 -11.92 1.25 16.37
N VAL A 67 -11.83 -0.06 16.09
CA VAL A 67 -11.49 -0.59 14.76
C VAL A 67 -12.61 -0.23 13.78
N LEU A 68 -12.24 0.11 12.54
CA LEU A 68 -13.16 0.39 11.45
C LEU A 68 -13.33 -0.86 10.58
N TYR A 69 -14.56 -1.12 10.15
CA TYR A 69 -14.91 -2.38 9.50
C TYR A 69 -15.34 -2.22 8.04
N SER A 70 -15.39 -0.97 7.54
CA SER A 70 -15.75 -0.69 6.15
C SER A 70 -14.87 0.39 5.52
N ILE A 71 -14.83 0.44 4.20
CA ILE A 71 -14.12 1.48 3.45
C ILE A 71 -14.73 2.85 3.73
N GLU A 72 -16.05 2.91 3.86
CA GLU A 72 -16.80 4.12 4.14
C GLU A 72 -16.45 4.70 5.51
N GLU A 73 -16.30 3.86 6.55
CA GLU A 73 -15.86 4.31 7.89
C GLU A 73 -14.42 4.82 7.86
N MET A 74 -13.51 4.14 7.12
CA MET A 74 -12.12 4.58 6.95
C MET A 74 -12.03 5.89 6.15
N SER A 75 -12.88 6.05 5.15
CA SER A 75 -13.02 7.29 4.39
C SER A 75 -13.48 8.45 5.28
N GLU A 76 -14.51 8.24 6.08
CA GLU A 76 -15.01 9.26 7.01
C GLU A 76 -13.94 9.62 8.07
N PHE A 77 -13.20 8.66 8.58
CA PHE A 77 -12.06 8.91 9.47
C PHE A 77 -11.02 9.83 8.81
N LEU A 78 -10.64 9.56 7.54
CA LEU A 78 -9.71 10.41 6.81
C LEU A 78 -10.28 11.81 6.58
N ILE A 79 -11.56 11.95 6.22
CA ILE A 79 -12.22 13.25 6.03
C ILE A 79 -12.20 14.06 7.34
N GLN A 80 -12.48 13.43 8.49
CA GLN A 80 -12.41 14.10 9.79
C GLN A 80 -10.97 14.52 10.12
N LEU A 81 -9.99 13.70 9.80
CA LEU A 81 -8.57 14.02 9.97
C LEU A 81 -8.16 15.22 9.12
N LEU A 82 -8.49 15.23 7.83
CA LEU A 82 -8.21 16.34 6.92
C LEU A 82 -8.84 17.66 7.41
N LYS A 83 -10.11 17.62 7.83
CA LYS A 83 -10.78 18.78 8.46
C LYS A 83 -10.06 19.27 9.71
N LYS A 84 -9.61 18.35 10.56
CA LYS A 84 -8.91 18.70 11.80
C LYS A 84 -7.54 19.30 11.53
N MET A 85 -6.89 18.92 10.43
CA MET A 85 -5.62 19.48 9.97
C MET A 85 -5.78 20.77 9.15
N ASN A 86 -7.00 21.22 8.89
CA ASN A 86 -7.34 22.35 7.99
C ASN A 86 -6.77 22.14 6.58
N ILE A 87 -6.85 20.92 6.06
CA ILE A 87 -6.38 20.57 4.72
C ILE A 87 -7.58 20.46 3.79
N GLU A 88 -7.58 21.31 2.78
CA GLU A 88 -8.53 21.32 1.67
C GLU A 88 -7.81 20.80 0.40
N ASN A 89 -8.57 20.19 -0.52
CA ASN A 89 -8.08 19.71 -1.81
C ASN A 89 -6.79 18.85 -1.70
N PRO A 90 -6.76 17.77 -0.88
CA PRO A 90 -5.58 16.93 -0.73
C PRO A 90 -5.23 16.21 -2.03
N ILE A 91 -3.96 15.79 -2.14
CA ILE A 91 -3.56 14.71 -3.06
C ILE A 91 -3.58 13.41 -2.25
N LEU A 92 -4.29 12.41 -2.74
CA LEU A 92 -4.38 11.10 -2.13
C LEU A 92 -3.65 10.07 -2.99
N ILE A 93 -2.71 9.34 -2.41
CA ILE A 93 -2.03 8.21 -3.05
C ILE A 93 -2.39 6.96 -2.27
N GLY A 94 -3.32 6.18 -2.79
CA GLY A 94 -3.84 5.00 -2.10
C GLY A 94 -3.37 3.70 -2.75
N HIS A 95 -2.77 2.80 -1.97
CA HIS A 95 -2.40 1.46 -2.43
C HIS A 95 -3.48 0.44 -2.06
N SER A 96 -3.94 -0.35 -3.02
CA SER A 96 -4.89 -1.46 -2.80
C SER A 96 -6.12 -0.99 -2.01
N MET A 97 -6.36 -1.44 -0.78
CA MET A 97 -7.41 -0.93 0.11
C MET A 97 -7.37 0.61 0.24
N GLY A 98 -6.17 1.18 0.42
CA GLY A 98 -5.99 2.64 0.47
C GLY A 98 -6.48 3.35 -0.79
N GLY A 99 -6.43 2.70 -1.94
CA GLY A 99 -7.00 3.22 -3.18
C GLY A 99 -8.54 3.21 -3.18
N LEU A 100 -9.19 2.20 -2.58
CA LEU A 100 -10.65 2.23 -2.38
C LEU A 100 -11.06 3.34 -1.42
N ILE A 101 -10.26 3.58 -0.38
CA ILE A 101 -10.49 4.70 0.56
C ILE A 101 -10.32 6.04 -0.16
N ALA A 102 -9.25 6.20 -0.97
CA ALA A 102 -9.05 7.40 -1.77
C ALA A 102 -10.21 7.64 -2.76
N LEU A 103 -10.70 6.56 -3.39
CA LEU A 103 -11.87 6.59 -4.26
C LEU A 103 -13.11 7.11 -3.51
N ASP A 104 -13.42 6.53 -2.35
CA ASP A 104 -14.60 6.90 -1.57
C ASP A 104 -14.51 8.35 -1.03
N VAL A 105 -13.31 8.79 -0.60
CA VAL A 105 -13.08 10.20 -0.21
C VAL A 105 -13.31 11.13 -1.41
N SER A 106 -12.83 10.77 -2.60
CA SER A 106 -12.96 11.60 -3.81
C SER A 106 -14.41 11.76 -4.28
N LEU A 107 -15.30 10.85 -3.90
CA LEU A 107 -16.75 10.97 -4.15
C LEU A 107 -17.44 11.93 -3.18
N LYS A 108 -16.82 12.22 -2.04
CA LYS A 108 -17.39 13.02 -0.95
C LYS A 108 -16.71 14.37 -0.74
N LEU A 109 -15.46 14.51 -1.20
CA LEU A 109 -14.62 15.68 -1.00
C LEU A 109 -13.87 16.02 -2.28
N ASP A 110 -13.74 17.30 -2.61
CA ASP A 110 -12.89 17.71 -3.71
C ASP A 110 -11.43 17.42 -3.38
N CYS A 111 -10.80 16.57 -4.20
CA CYS A 111 -9.38 16.25 -4.15
C CYS A 111 -8.66 16.89 -5.34
N LYS A 112 -7.47 17.45 -5.09
CA LYS A 112 -6.62 17.98 -6.18
C LYS A 112 -6.22 16.87 -7.15
N LEU A 113 -5.92 15.68 -6.62
CA LEU A 113 -5.63 14.46 -7.36
C LEU A 113 -5.82 13.25 -6.47
N SER A 114 -6.34 12.15 -7.02
CA SER A 114 -6.34 10.84 -6.37
C SER A 114 -5.63 9.82 -7.24
N ILE A 115 -4.59 9.19 -6.71
CA ILE A 115 -3.82 8.15 -7.41
C ILE A 115 -4.17 6.81 -6.77
N LEU A 116 -4.82 5.93 -7.54
CA LEU A 116 -5.19 4.59 -7.13
C LEU A 116 -4.12 3.61 -7.63
N MET A 117 -3.31 3.12 -6.70
CA MET A 117 -2.18 2.26 -7.02
C MET A 117 -2.54 0.80 -6.73
N ASN A 118 -2.53 -0.04 -7.78
CA ASN A 118 -2.88 -1.47 -7.70
C ASN A 118 -4.24 -1.70 -7.00
N THR A 119 -5.23 -0.91 -7.40
CA THR A 119 -6.59 -0.94 -6.86
C THR A 119 -7.57 -1.27 -7.97
N SER A 120 -8.32 -2.36 -7.81
CA SER A 120 -9.45 -2.69 -8.69
C SER A 120 -10.76 -2.24 -8.06
N TYR A 121 -11.74 -1.90 -8.89
CA TYR A 121 -13.11 -1.69 -8.44
C TYR A 121 -14.09 -2.34 -9.44
N PRO A 122 -14.98 -3.22 -8.97
CA PRO A 122 -15.03 -3.79 -7.61
C PRO A 122 -13.78 -4.63 -7.28
N LEU A 123 -13.38 -4.66 -6.00
CA LEU A 123 -12.26 -5.47 -5.53
C LEU A 123 -12.79 -6.78 -4.93
N MET A 124 -12.61 -7.87 -5.64
CA MET A 124 -13.02 -9.21 -5.20
C MET A 124 -11.84 -9.94 -4.55
N VAL A 125 -11.87 -10.06 -3.23
CA VAL A 125 -10.85 -10.83 -2.51
C VAL A 125 -11.20 -12.31 -2.56
N GLY A 126 -10.23 -13.14 -3.00
CA GLY A 126 -10.42 -14.59 -3.10
C GLY A 126 -10.64 -15.25 -1.73
N GLU A 127 -11.55 -16.22 -1.67
CA GLU A 127 -11.96 -16.93 -0.45
C GLU A 127 -10.77 -17.54 0.31
N ILE A 128 -9.76 -18.06 -0.41
CA ILE A 128 -8.55 -18.65 0.20
C ILE A 128 -7.79 -17.59 1.02
N LEU A 129 -7.64 -16.37 0.51
CA LEU A 129 -6.96 -15.29 1.23
C LEU A 129 -7.78 -14.86 2.46
N LEU A 130 -9.09 -14.76 2.34
CA LEU A 130 -9.99 -14.45 3.46
C LEU A 130 -9.89 -15.51 4.58
N GLN A 131 -9.85 -16.79 4.23
CA GLN A 131 -9.67 -17.88 5.19
C GLN A 131 -8.31 -17.83 5.89
N HIS A 132 -7.23 -17.59 5.14
CA HIS A 132 -5.90 -17.42 5.72
C HIS A 132 -5.85 -16.21 6.67
N ALA A 133 -6.37 -15.06 6.25
CA ALA A 133 -6.38 -13.85 7.08
C ALA A 133 -7.16 -14.01 8.39
N LYS A 134 -8.23 -14.83 8.39
CA LYS A 134 -9.00 -15.15 9.60
C LYS A 134 -8.28 -16.11 10.52
N GLY A 135 -7.60 -17.11 9.97
CA GLY A 135 -7.05 -18.24 10.74
C GLY A 135 -5.56 -18.15 11.05
N ASN A 136 -4.77 -17.64 10.11
CA ASN A 136 -3.32 -17.65 10.20
C ASN A 136 -2.71 -16.50 9.41
N LEU A 137 -2.29 -15.44 10.11
CA LEU A 137 -1.70 -14.25 9.50
C LEU A 137 -0.44 -14.56 8.67
N ASP A 138 0.39 -15.51 9.10
CA ASP A 138 1.60 -15.87 8.34
C ASP A 138 1.24 -16.48 6.99
N GLN A 139 0.19 -17.32 6.93
CA GLN A 139 -0.30 -17.88 5.66
C GLN A 139 -0.89 -16.78 4.75
N ALA A 140 -1.61 -15.81 5.32
CA ALA A 140 -2.08 -14.67 4.57
C ALA A 140 -0.92 -13.83 4.00
N ASN A 141 0.10 -13.57 4.81
CA ASN A 141 1.29 -12.83 4.41
C ASN A 141 2.10 -13.58 3.34
N GLU A 142 2.20 -14.91 3.46
CA GLU A 142 2.82 -15.74 2.42
C GLU A 142 2.02 -15.72 1.13
N PHE A 143 0.68 -15.81 1.21
CA PHE A 143 -0.18 -15.70 0.04
C PHE A 143 -0.02 -14.34 -0.66
N MET A 144 -0.10 -13.26 0.12
CA MET A 144 0.05 -11.89 -0.40
C MET A 144 1.42 -11.70 -1.07
N THR A 145 2.51 -12.18 -0.46
CA THR A 145 3.85 -12.07 -1.07
C THR A 145 4.00 -12.96 -2.29
N LYS A 146 3.51 -14.20 -2.25
CA LYS A 146 3.65 -15.16 -3.36
C LYS A 146 2.92 -14.72 -4.62
N TYR A 147 1.71 -14.18 -4.46
CA TYR A 147 0.85 -13.80 -5.59
C TYR A 147 0.90 -12.31 -5.90
N GLY A 148 1.29 -11.49 -4.94
CA GLY A 148 1.39 -10.04 -5.12
C GLY A 148 2.74 -9.59 -5.68
N VAL A 149 3.84 -10.24 -5.31
CA VAL A 149 5.17 -9.86 -5.81
C VAL A 149 5.52 -10.63 -7.09
N PHE A 150 6.02 -9.92 -8.09
CA PHE A 150 6.56 -10.55 -9.29
C PHE A 150 7.95 -11.15 -9.00
N ASN A 151 8.21 -12.36 -9.49
CA ASN A 151 9.49 -13.10 -9.32
C ASN A 151 9.91 -13.38 -7.85
N VAL A 152 8.96 -13.76 -7.00
CA VAL A 152 9.30 -14.32 -5.69
C VAL A 152 10.03 -15.65 -5.90
N PRO A 153 11.22 -15.84 -5.32
CA PRO A 153 11.91 -17.13 -5.37
C PRO A 153 11.01 -18.22 -4.78
N GLU A 154 10.84 -19.33 -5.49
CA GLU A 154 10.25 -20.50 -4.86
C GLU A 154 11.14 -20.91 -3.68
N THR A 155 10.67 -20.69 -2.47
CA THR A 155 11.32 -21.20 -1.27
C THR A 155 11.25 -22.72 -1.33
N LYS A 156 12.28 -23.34 -1.90
CA LYS A 156 12.59 -24.74 -1.57
C LYS A 156 12.93 -24.73 -0.08
N VAL A 157 11.91 -24.96 0.75
CA VAL A 157 12.12 -25.25 2.17
C VAL A 157 12.86 -26.60 2.21
N GLN A 158 14.15 -26.55 2.05
CA GLN A 158 14.98 -27.57 2.64
C GLN A 158 14.81 -27.36 4.16
N ALA A 159 14.05 -28.22 4.77
CA ALA A 159 14.06 -28.42 6.22
C ALA A 159 15.50 -28.82 6.58
N LYS A 160 16.39 -27.84 6.68
CA LYS A 160 17.62 -28.00 7.41
C LYS A 160 17.18 -28.02 8.86
N THR A 161 17.15 -29.24 9.43
CA THR A 161 17.17 -29.49 10.86
C THR A 161 17.97 -28.37 11.51
N PHE A 162 17.31 -27.62 12.41
CA PHE A 162 17.99 -26.69 13.30
C PHE A 162 18.96 -27.50 14.16
N GLY A 163 20.18 -27.69 13.68
CA GLY A 163 21.28 -28.03 14.51
C GLY A 163 21.48 -26.89 15.49
N THR A 164 21.49 -27.23 16.76
CA THR A 164 21.81 -26.44 17.96
C THR A 164 22.40 -25.08 17.64
N MET A 165 21.76 -24.01 18.14
CA MET A 165 22.29 -22.66 18.13
C MET A 165 23.61 -22.62 18.91
N GLY A 166 24.70 -23.01 18.28
CA GLY A 166 26.06 -22.80 18.73
C GLY A 166 26.72 -21.77 17.86
N ALA A 167 27.30 -20.78 18.46
CA ALA A 167 28.40 -19.86 18.06
C ALA A 167 28.78 -19.67 16.57
N GLY A 168 27.96 -20.05 15.61
CA GLY A 168 28.26 -20.00 14.17
C GLY A 168 27.73 -18.78 13.41
N PHE A 169 27.14 -17.83 14.09
CA PHE A 169 26.54 -16.66 13.41
C PHE A 169 27.58 -15.69 12.83
N TYR A 170 28.86 -15.88 13.14
CA TYR A 170 30.01 -15.18 12.58
C TYR A 170 30.90 -16.05 11.70
N GLY A 171 30.36 -17.12 11.14
CA GLY A 171 31.06 -17.89 10.13
C GLY A 171 31.32 -17.03 8.90
N ARG A 172 32.58 -16.67 8.68
CA ARG A 172 33.07 -16.09 7.43
C ARG A 172 32.63 -16.95 6.25
N SER A 173 31.50 -16.65 5.61
CA SER A 173 31.29 -17.08 4.25
C SER A 173 32.29 -16.32 3.39
N LYS A 174 33.23 -17.04 2.76
CA LYS A 174 34.00 -16.52 1.64
C LYS A 174 33.10 -16.40 0.40
N GLY A 175 32.02 -15.65 0.53
CA GLY A 175 31.14 -15.24 -0.54
C GLY A 175 30.98 -13.75 -0.40
N THR A 176 31.25 -12.99 -1.43
CA THR A 176 30.94 -11.58 -1.53
C THR A 176 29.53 -11.37 -1.02
N ILE A 177 29.38 -10.70 0.14
CA ILE A 177 28.09 -10.16 0.57
C ILE A 177 27.71 -9.18 -0.51
N LYS A 178 26.89 -9.62 -1.47
CA LYS A 178 26.25 -8.69 -2.39
C LYS A 178 25.36 -7.81 -1.50
N SER A 179 25.70 -6.52 -1.43
CA SER A 179 24.87 -5.53 -0.79
C SER A 179 23.42 -5.76 -1.24
N PRO A 180 22.43 -5.79 -0.34
CA PRO A 180 21.04 -5.81 -0.73
C PRO A 180 20.66 -4.59 -1.60
N TYR A 181 21.53 -3.60 -1.67
CA TYR A 181 21.45 -2.39 -2.50
C TYR A 181 22.51 -2.41 -3.62
N GLY A 182 22.67 -3.55 -4.28
CA GLY A 182 23.66 -3.70 -5.35
C GLY A 182 23.49 -2.66 -6.47
N THR A 183 24.56 -1.95 -6.76
CA THR A 183 24.68 -0.81 -7.68
C THR A 183 24.68 -1.17 -9.16
N LYS A 184 23.91 -2.15 -9.61
CA LYS A 184 23.69 -2.40 -11.04
C LYS A 184 22.22 -2.18 -11.34
N ASN A 185 21.92 -1.57 -12.49
CA ASN A 185 20.56 -1.42 -13.05
C ASN A 185 19.90 -2.80 -13.25
N ILE A 186 19.40 -3.38 -12.16
CA ILE A 186 18.79 -4.72 -12.13
C ILE A 186 17.26 -4.59 -12.10
N GLU A 187 16.73 -3.36 -12.04
CA GLU A 187 15.29 -3.10 -11.82
C GLU A 187 14.41 -3.65 -12.94
N ASN A 188 14.93 -3.79 -14.16
CA ASN A 188 14.19 -4.30 -15.32
C ASN A 188 14.58 -5.73 -15.73
N ASP A 189 15.28 -6.48 -14.88
CA ASP A 189 15.60 -7.88 -15.17
C ASP A 189 14.40 -8.77 -14.82
N PRO A 190 13.73 -9.41 -15.79
CA PRO A 190 12.59 -10.29 -15.55
C PRO A 190 12.95 -11.56 -14.74
N GLN A 191 14.24 -11.86 -14.56
CA GLN A 191 14.74 -12.99 -13.74
C GLN A 191 15.19 -12.55 -12.34
N ARG A 192 14.98 -11.29 -11.95
CA ARG A 192 15.37 -10.77 -10.64
C ARG A 192 14.63 -11.49 -9.53
N GLU A 193 15.38 -12.11 -8.63
CA GLU A 193 14.86 -12.59 -7.35
C GLU A 193 14.72 -11.44 -6.35
N ILE A 194 13.52 -11.19 -5.84
CA ILE A 194 13.25 -10.13 -4.89
C ILE A 194 13.28 -10.68 -3.46
N ASN A 195 14.03 -10.03 -2.56
CA ASN A 195 14.01 -10.33 -1.15
C ASN A 195 12.71 -9.76 -0.51
N VAL A 196 11.73 -10.60 -0.27
CA VAL A 196 10.41 -10.21 0.27
C VAL A 196 10.37 -9.95 1.78
N TYR A 197 11.49 -10.09 2.49
CA TYR A 197 11.54 -9.92 3.94
C TYR A 197 11.09 -8.52 4.42
N PRO A 198 11.49 -7.40 3.79
CA PRO A 198 11.01 -6.08 4.18
C PRO A 198 9.48 -5.94 4.04
N LEU A 199 8.91 -6.49 2.97
CA LEU A 199 7.47 -6.49 2.75
C LEU A 199 6.73 -7.33 3.80
N LYS A 200 7.23 -8.53 4.11
CA LYS A 200 6.68 -9.36 5.20
C LYS A 200 6.69 -8.65 6.55
N ARG A 201 7.73 -7.87 6.84
CA ARG A 201 7.80 -7.05 8.06
C ARG A 201 6.75 -5.95 8.10
N LEU A 202 6.35 -5.41 6.95
CA LEU A 202 5.28 -4.42 6.88
C LEU A 202 3.95 -5.01 7.36
N PHE A 203 3.63 -6.25 6.94
CA PHE A 203 2.40 -6.96 7.35
C PHE A 203 2.43 -7.45 8.81
N ASN A 204 3.58 -7.90 9.31
CA ASN A 204 3.69 -8.60 10.61
C ASN A 204 3.46 -7.71 11.85
N GLN A 205 3.24 -6.41 11.69
CA GLN A 205 2.96 -5.50 12.80
C GLN A 205 1.48 -5.18 12.95
N THR A 206 0.65 -5.76 12.10
CA THR A 206 -0.80 -5.62 12.18
C THR A 206 -1.37 -6.56 13.24
N GLN A 207 -2.38 -6.12 13.98
CA GLN A 207 -3.10 -6.99 14.90
C GLN A 207 -3.75 -8.15 14.12
N LYS A 208 -3.78 -9.34 14.73
CA LYS A 208 -4.12 -10.61 14.07
C LYS A 208 -5.43 -10.59 13.26
N GLU A 209 -6.41 -9.82 13.68
CA GLU A 209 -7.74 -9.80 13.04
C GLU A 209 -7.92 -8.68 12.02
N ILE A 210 -7.07 -7.66 12.06
CA ILE A 210 -7.23 -6.44 11.24
C ILE A 210 -7.15 -6.76 9.75
N MET A 211 -6.16 -7.52 9.29
CA MET A 211 -6.08 -7.90 7.88
C MET A 211 -7.35 -8.61 7.39
N SER A 212 -7.99 -9.43 8.22
CA SER A 212 -9.25 -10.09 7.88
C SER A 212 -10.40 -9.10 7.73
N HIS A 213 -10.45 -8.07 8.59
CA HIS A 213 -11.46 -7.00 8.51
C HIS A 213 -11.25 -6.15 7.26
N ASP A 214 -10.02 -5.74 7.00
CA ASP A 214 -9.64 -4.95 5.82
C ASP A 214 -10.04 -5.64 4.52
N LEU A 215 -9.66 -6.92 4.37
CA LEU A 215 -9.96 -7.68 3.16
C LEU A 215 -11.47 -7.88 2.95
N LYS A 216 -12.24 -8.04 4.04
CA LYS A 216 -13.71 -8.08 3.96
C LYS A 216 -14.30 -6.72 3.61
N ALA A 217 -13.78 -5.64 4.20
CA ALA A 217 -14.19 -4.28 3.86
C ALA A 217 -13.98 -3.99 2.36
N CYS A 218 -12.81 -4.40 1.82
CA CYS A 218 -12.53 -4.29 0.39
C CYS A 218 -13.54 -5.02 -0.48
N SER A 219 -13.89 -6.27 -0.13
CA SER A 219 -14.85 -7.08 -0.90
C SER A 219 -16.29 -6.60 -0.77
N ALA A 220 -16.63 -5.95 0.33
CA ALA A 220 -18.00 -5.48 0.60
C ALA A 220 -18.27 -4.08 0.02
N TYR A 221 -17.20 -3.31 -0.24
CA TYR A 221 -17.31 -1.91 -0.67
C TYR A 221 -18.06 -1.76 -1.99
N LYS A 222 -19.00 -0.80 -1.99
CA LYS A 222 -19.75 -0.38 -3.17
C LYS A 222 -19.78 1.14 -3.21
N ALA A 223 -19.11 1.71 -4.19
CA ALA A 223 -19.15 3.15 -4.44
C ALA A 223 -20.58 3.60 -4.79
N GLU A 224 -21.00 4.72 -4.25
CA GLU A 224 -22.36 5.24 -4.53
C GLU A 224 -22.56 5.57 -6.01
N ASP A 225 -21.61 6.27 -6.63
CA ASP A 225 -21.69 6.70 -8.01
C ASP A 225 -20.31 7.01 -8.58
N ILE A 226 -19.70 6.00 -9.21
CA ILE A 226 -18.36 6.14 -9.80
C ILE A 226 -18.28 7.12 -10.97
N SER A 227 -19.41 7.50 -11.57
CA SER A 227 -19.43 8.50 -12.66
C SER A 227 -19.05 9.91 -12.17
N LYS A 228 -19.07 10.14 -10.86
CA LYS A 228 -18.68 11.41 -10.23
C LYS A 228 -17.18 11.56 -9.96
N ILE A 229 -16.41 10.52 -10.24
CA ILE A 229 -14.95 10.55 -10.02
C ILE A 229 -14.32 11.63 -10.89
N LYS A 230 -13.51 12.48 -10.24
CA LYS A 230 -12.75 13.54 -10.89
C LYS A 230 -11.29 13.45 -10.47
N ASN A 231 -10.39 14.00 -11.29
CA ASN A 231 -8.97 14.15 -10.96
C ASN A 231 -8.36 12.83 -10.44
N THR A 232 -8.65 11.71 -11.12
CA THR A 232 -8.20 10.40 -10.69
C THR A 232 -7.25 9.79 -11.72
N SER A 233 -6.15 9.24 -11.24
CA SER A 233 -5.16 8.50 -12.02
C SER A 233 -4.97 7.10 -11.45
N PHE A 234 -4.56 6.17 -12.29
CA PHE A 234 -4.39 4.77 -11.92
C PHE A 234 -2.98 4.30 -12.24
N ILE A 235 -2.38 3.56 -11.30
CA ILE A 235 -1.09 2.88 -11.49
C ILE A 235 -1.32 1.40 -11.24
N TYR A 236 -0.90 0.55 -12.18
CA TYR A 236 -0.98 -0.90 -12.06
C TYR A 236 0.36 -1.55 -12.36
N GLY A 237 0.69 -2.60 -11.61
CA GLY A 237 1.74 -3.51 -12.03
C GLY A 237 1.22 -4.49 -13.10
N GLU A 238 1.95 -4.63 -14.20
CA GLU A 238 1.60 -5.55 -15.31
C GLU A 238 1.42 -7.00 -14.83
N LYS A 239 2.19 -7.40 -13.83
CA LYS A 239 2.22 -8.77 -13.29
C LYS A 239 1.40 -8.94 -11.99
N ASP A 240 0.62 -7.94 -11.61
CA ASP A 240 -0.26 -8.03 -10.44
C ASP A 240 -1.28 -9.16 -10.61
N LYS A 241 -1.29 -10.09 -9.66
CA LYS A 241 -2.24 -11.23 -9.63
C LYS A 241 -3.33 -11.06 -8.59
N LEU A 242 -3.23 -10.02 -7.73
CA LEU A 242 -4.19 -9.74 -6.66
C LEU A 242 -5.25 -8.72 -7.10
N ALA A 243 -4.83 -7.64 -7.77
CA ALA A 243 -5.71 -6.59 -8.29
C ALA A 243 -5.32 -6.28 -9.75
N ARG A 244 -5.61 -7.22 -10.65
CA ARG A 244 -5.27 -7.09 -12.07
C ARG A 244 -5.97 -5.91 -12.71
N PHE A 245 -5.23 -5.19 -13.54
CA PHE A 245 -5.83 -4.24 -14.44
C PHE A 245 -6.83 -4.96 -15.37
N ASN A 246 -8.05 -4.43 -15.42
CA ASN A 246 -9.08 -4.86 -16.35
C ASN A 246 -9.66 -3.61 -17.03
N PRO A 247 -9.42 -3.40 -18.33
CA PRO A 247 -9.91 -2.23 -19.07
C PRO A 247 -11.45 -2.18 -19.17
N GLU A 248 -12.12 -3.31 -18.95
CA GLU A 248 -13.59 -3.40 -19.02
C GLU A 248 -14.28 -2.97 -17.72
N ASN A 249 -13.52 -2.67 -16.66
CA ASN A 249 -14.11 -2.19 -15.41
C ASN A 249 -14.74 -0.81 -15.60
N ASP A 250 -15.92 -0.61 -15.04
CA ASP A 250 -16.67 0.66 -15.12
C ASP A 250 -15.86 1.87 -14.66
N ILE A 251 -14.97 1.69 -13.68
CA ILE A 251 -14.09 2.77 -13.19
C ILE A 251 -13.16 3.30 -14.30
N HIS A 252 -12.80 2.49 -15.27
CA HIS A 252 -11.92 2.89 -16.38
C HIS A 252 -12.70 3.45 -17.56
N ALA A 253 -13.98 3.13 -17.69
CA ALA A 253 -14.81 3.63 -18.79
C ALA A 253 -14.95 5.16 -18.80
N SER A 254 -14.84 5.80 -17.63
CA SER A 254 -14.86 7.26 -17.46
C SER A 254 -13.47 7.90 -17.37
N THR A 255 -12.40 7.11 -17.45
CA THR A 255 -11.01 7.56 -17.27
C THR A 255 -10.33 7.68 -18.63
N GLU A 256 -9.70 8.82 -18.91
CA GLU A 256 -8.87 8.97 -20.10
C GLU A 256 -7.64 8.05 -20.02
N GLU A 257 -7.24 7.39 -21.13
CA GLU A 257 -6.07 6.47 -21.15
C GLU A 257 -4.78 7.06 -20.57
N LYS A 258 -4.53 8.36 -20.77
CA LYS A 258 -3.36 9.07 -20.20
C LYS A 258 -3.31 9.06 -18.67
N ASN A 259 -4.42 8.77 -18.02
CA ASN A 259 -4.52 8.70 -16.56
C ASN A 259 -4.32 7.27 -16.03
N ILE A 260 -3.98 6.32 -16.90
CA ILE A 260 -3.72 4.93 -16.55
C ILE A 260 -2.28 4.60 -16.91
N VAL A 261 -1.48 4.22 -15.92
CA VAL A 261 -0.09 3.80 -16.09
C VAL A 261 0.05 2.34 -15.70
N ILE A 262 0.64 1.54 -16.60
CA ILE A 262 0.96 0.13 -16.35
C ILE A 262 2.48 0.01 -16.23
N MET A 263 2.95 -0.46 -15.08
CA MET A 263 4.38 -0.63 -14.79
C MET A 263 4.83 -2.03 -15.20
N ASP A 264 5.77 -2.10 -16.13
CA ASP A 264 6.36 -3.36 -16.61
C ASP A 264 7.02 -4.14 -15.49
N ASN A 265 6.95 -5.48 -15.57
CA ASN A 265 7.61 -6.41 -14.64
C ASN A 265 7.37 -6.11 -13.16
N THR A 266 6.22 -5.53 -12.82
CA THR A 266 5.83 -5.12 -11.48
C THR A 266 4.55 -5.86 -11.08
N GLY A 267 4.50 -6.35 -9.85
CA GLY A 267 3.31 -6.99 -9.26
C GLY A 267 2.45 -5.99 -8.48
N HIS A 268 1.92 -6.44 -7.35
CA HIS A 268 0.97 -5.70 -6.52
C HIS A 268 1.61 -4.59 -5.67
N PHE A 269 2.93 -4.62 -5.48
CA PHE A 269 3.64 -3.72 -4.56
C PHE A 269 4.69 -2.87 -5.29
N PRO A 270 4.29 -1.93 -6.18
CA PRO A 270 5.21 -1.14 -6.99
C PRO A 270 6.22 -0.34 -6.16
N PHE A 271 5.82 0.16 -4.98
CA PHE A 271 6.72 0.87 -4.05
C PHE A 271 7.85 -0.01 -3.51
N PHE A 272 7.68 -1.32 -3.55
CA PHE A 272 8.65 -2.31 -3.11
C PHE A 272 9.42 -2.94 -4.28
N GLU A 273 8.71 -3.20 -5.39
CA GLU A 273 9.24 -3.93 -6.55
C GLU A 273 9.99 -3.01 -7.51
N SER A 274 9.48 -1.82 -7.76
CA SER A 274 9.98 -0.87 -8.75
C SER A 274 9.96 0.58 -8.24
N PRO A 275 10.56 0.88 -7.06
CA PRO A 275 10.42 2.17 -6.39
C PRO A 275 10.93 3.36 -7.23
N LYS A 276 11.99 3.18 -8.02
CA LYS A 276 12.53 4.25 -8.87
C LYS A 276 11.65 4.56 -10.07
N GLU A 277 11.01 3.54 -10.66
CA GLU A 277 10.06 3.77 -11.75
C GLU A 277 8.79 4.42 -11.21
N LEU A 278 8.31 3.97 -10.04
CA LEU A 278 7.19 4.60 -9.36
C LEU A 278 7.46 6.08 -9.07
N SER A 279 8.64 6.42 -8.56
CA SER A 279 9.04 7.81 -8.26
C SER A 279 9.05 8.74 -9.48
N LYS A 280 9.21 8.21 -10.70
CA LYS A 280 9.13 9.02 -11.93
C LYS A 280 7.69 9.27 -12.38
N ILE A 281 6.76 8.46 -11.90
CA ILE A 281 5.33 8.54 -12.25
C ILE A 281 4.60 9.48 -11.29
N LEU A 282 5.00 9.48 -10.02
CA LEU A 282 4.46 10.35 -8.96
C LEU A 282 5.04 11.74 -9.03
#